data_b0268c9662882b7d40823420618afc2f
#
_entry.id   b0268c9662882b7d40823420618afc2f
#
_cell.length_a   1.000
_cell.length_b   1.000
_cell.length_c   1.000
_cell.angle_alpha   90.00
_cell.angle_beta   90.00
_cell.angle_gamma   90.00
#
_symmetry.space_group_name_H-M   'P 1'
#
loop_
_entity.id
_entity.type
_entity.pdbx_description
1 polymer ?
#
loop_
_entity_poly.entity_id
_entity_poly.type
_entity_poly.pdbx_seq_one_letter_code
_entity_poly.pdbx_strand_id
1 'polypeptide(L)' 'MREIAHIPHSLMRITVHSYNGQHRLRFELDRFEQSFKYPEADHTLDEVKALGSDLAEGVLLRFVEMRSHYLEHLPSA' A
#
# COMPACT_ATOMS: atom_id res chain seq x y z
N MET A 1 2.82 9.55 12.98
CA MET A 1 2.29 9.25 11.63
C MET A 1 0.79 9.46 11.62
N ARG A 2 0.28 10.16 10.64
CA ARG A 2 -1.12 10.55 10.60
C ARG A 2 -1.75 10.13 9.28
N GLU A 3 -2.86 9.41 9.35
CA GLU A 3 -3.63 9.06 8.16
C GLU A 3 -4.37 10.31 7.66
N ILE A 4 -4.14 10.67 6.40
CA ILE A 4 -4.75 11.87 5.80
C ILE A 4 -5.67 11.56 4.63
N ALA A 5 -5.68 10.34 4.14
CA ALA A 5 -6.57 9.93 3.06
C ALA A 5 -6.75 8.42 3.05
N HIS A 6 -7.85 8.00 2.44
CA HIS A 6 -8.20 6.60 2.26
C HIS A 6 -8.71 6.42 0.83
N ILE A 7 -8.23 5.40 0.15
CA ILE A 7 -8.64 5.07 -1.22
C ILE A 7 -9.48 3.81 -1.15
N PRO A 8 -10.76 3.86 -1.53
CA PRO A 8 -11.64 2.70 -1.46
C PRO A 8 -11.15 1.56 -2.35
N HIS A 9 -11.15 0.34 -1.82
CA HIS A 9 -10.83 -0.87 -2.57
C HIS A 9 -11.57 -2.04 -1.93
N SER A 10 -12.05 -2.97 -2.74
CA SER A 10 -12.87 -4.09 -2.25
C SER A 10 -12.07 -5.15 -1.48
N LEU A 11 -10.77 -5.28 -1.74
CA LEU A 11 -9.93 -6.32 -1.16
C LEU A 11 -8.82 -5.81 -0.26
N MET A 12 -8.30 -4.61 -0.53
CA MET A 12 -7.17 -4.05 0.19
C MET A 12 -7.57 -2.80 0.95
N ARG A 13 -6.87 -2.54 2.04
CA ARG A 13 -6.92 -1.25 2.70
C ARG A 13 -5.82 -0.39 2.11
N ILE A 14 -6.20 0.74 1.52
CA ILE A 14 -5.25 1.67 0.89
C ILE A 14 -5.36 3.00 1.60
N THR A 15 -4.28 3.45 2.22
CA THR A 15 -4.26 4.67 3.01
C THR A 15 -3.06 5.54 2.63
N VAL A 16 -3.19 6.84 2.89
CA VAL A 16 -2.08 7.77 2.77
C VAL A 16 -1.84 8.39 4.14
N HIS A 17 -0.60 8.35 4.58
CA HIS A 17 -0.18 8.93 5.84
C HIS A 17 0.81 10.07 5.59
N SER A 18 0.78 11.09 6.44
CA SER A 18 1.77 12.16 6.42
C SER A 18 2.76 11.95 7.55
N TYR A 19 4.05 11.97 7.22
CA TYR A 19 5.12 11.79 8.21
C TYR A 19 6.44 12.36 7.67
N ASN A 20 7.07 13.22 8.47
CA ASN A 20 8.39 13.80 8.14
C ASN A 20 8.49 14.39 6.73
N GLY A 21 7.49 15.16 6.31
CA GLY A 21 7.52 15.80 5.00
C GLY A 21 7.31 14.83 3.83
N GLN A 22 6.78 13.64 4.11
CA GLN A 22 6.50 12.64 3.09
C GLN A 22 5.05 12.18 3.15
N HIS A 23 4.49 11.85 1.99
CA HIS A 23 3.26 11.09 1.89
C HIS A 23 3.63 9.63 1.81
N ARG A 24 3.11 8.81 2.71
CA ARG A 24 3.31 7.37 2.68
C ARG A 24 2.03 6.71 2.15
N LEU A 25 2.12 6.15 0.96
CA LEU A 25 1.03 5.38 0.35
C LEU A 25 1.18 3.93 0.81
N ARG A 26 0.16 3.41 1.49
CA ARG A 26 0.24 2.10 2.14
C ARG A 26 -0.89 1.20 1.66
N PHE A 27 -0.52 0.00 1.23
CA PHE A 27 -1.45 -1.05 0.82
C PHE A 27 -1.37 -2.19 1.83
N GLU A 28 -2.51 -2.61 2.34
CA GLU A 28 -2.58 -3.70 3.30
C GLU A 28 -3.57 -4.76 2.83
N LEU A 29 -3.18 -6.03 2.90
CA LEU A 29 -4.03 -7.17 2.65
C LEU A 29 -3.61 -8.29 3.57
N ASP A 30 -4.51 -8.69 4.48
CA ASP A 30 -4.24 -9.72 5.46
C ASP A 30 -3.00 -9.36 6.29
N ARG A 31 -1.96 -10.17 6.24
CA ARG A 31 -0.70 -9.92 6.96
C ARG A 31 0.37 -9.26 6.11
N PHE A 32 0.05 -8.92 4.88
CA PHE A 32 0.98 -8.30 3.94
C PHE A 32 0.78 -6.80 3.87
N GLU A 33 1.87 -6.10 3.69
CA GLU A 33 1.87 -4.65 3.62
C GLU A 33 2.90 -4.20 2.60
N GLN A 34 2.56 -3.20 1.79
CA GLN A 34 3.46 -2.57 0.85
C GLN A 34 3.30 -1.06 0.98
N SER A 35 4.40 -0.34 1.12
CA SER A 35 4.38 1.11 1.26
C SER A 35 5.30 1.77 0.26
N PHE A 36 4.89 2.95 -0.21
CA PHE A 36 5.69 3.83 -1.07
C PHE A 36 5.75 5.19 -0.41
N LYS A 37 6.91 5.83 -0.44
CA LYS A 37 7.12 7.16 0.14
C LYS A 37 7.32 8.18 -0.95
N TYR A 38 6.59 9.28 -0.87
CA TYR A 38 6.67 10.38 -1.84
C TYR A 38 6.93 11.68 -1.10
N PRO A 39 8.00 12.43 -1.45
CA PRO A 39 8.24 13.73 -0.82
C PRO A 39 7.06 14.68 -1.06
N GLU A 40 6.58 15.33 -0.01
CA GLU A 40 5.48 16.29 -0.14
C GLU A 40 5.81 17.46 -1.06
N ALA A 41 7.09 17.83 -1.14
CA ALA A 41 7.55 18.90 -2.00
C ALA A 41 7.38 18.58 -3.49
N ASP A 42 7.38 17.29 -3.85
CA ASP A 42 7.34 16.85 -5.25
C ASP A 42 5.96 16.32 -5.66
N HIS A 43 5.14 15.91 -4.70
CA HIS A 43 3.86 15.27 -4.99
C HIS A 43 2.76 15.79 -4.09
N THR A 44 1.65 16.19 -4.69
CA THR A 44 0.46 16.60 -3.93
C THR A 44 -0.28 15.36 -3.42
N LEU A 45 -1.17 15.56 -2.46
CA LEU A 45 -2.02 14.48 -1.95
C LEU A 45 -2.87 13.87 -3.07
N ASP A 46 -3.42 14.72 -3.95
CA ASP A 46 -4.24 14.24 -5.06
C ASP A 46 -3.44 13.37 -6.03
N GLU A 47 -2.18 13.73 -6.30
CA GLU A 47 -1.30 12.91 -7.13
C GLU A 47 -1.03 11.56 -6.49
N VAL A 48 -0.76 11.54 -5.19
CA VAL A 48 -0.51 10.29 -4.46
C VAL A 48 -1.76 9.41 -4.44
N LYS A 49 -2.94 10.00 -4.28
CA LYS A 49 -4.21 9.25 -4.34
C LYS A 49 -4.41 8.63 -5.73
N ALA A 50 -4.10 9.37 -6.79
CA ALA A 50 -4.18 8.84 -8.16
C ALA A 50 -3.20 7.68 -8.36
N LEU A 51 -1.98 7.81 -7.84
CA LEU A 51 -0.99 6.73 -7.88
C LEU A 51 -1.48 5.50 -7.13
N GLY A 52 -2.16 5.70 -6.00
CA GLY A 52 -2.74 4.60 -5.25
C GLY A 52 -3.75 3.80 -6.06
N SER A 53 -4.60 4.49 -6.81
CA SER A 53 -5.56 3.84 -7.70
C SER A 53 -4.88 3.12 -8.86
N ASP A 54 -3.86 3.75 -9.44
CA ASP A 54 -3.14 3.17 -10.59
C ASP A 54 -2.30 1.96 -10.21
N LEU A 55 -1.72 1.96 -9.01
CA LEU A 55 -0.86 0.89 -8.54
C LEU A 55 -1.61 -0.28 -7.91
N ALA A 56 -2.88 -0.08 -7.56
CA ALA A 56 -3.64 -1.05 -6.76
C ALA A 56 -3.66 -2.45 -7.35
N GLU A 57 -3.92 -2.57 -8.65
CA GLU A 57 -4.01 -3.87 -9.31
C GLU A 57 -2.68 -4.62 -9.30
N GLY A 58 -1.59 -3.92 -9.61
CA GLY A 58 -0.26 -4.50 -9.58
C GLY A 58 0.19 -4.91 -8.17
N VAL A 59 -0.14 -4.09 -7.18
CA VAL A 59 0.16 -4.42 -5.78
C VAL A 59 -0.63 -5.64 -5.34
N LEU A 60 -1.90 -5.74 -5.73
CA LEU A 60 -2.73 -6.91 -5.40
C LEU A 60 -2.12 -8.19 -5.98
N LEU A 61 -1.67 -8.16 -7.23
CA LEU A 61 -1.00 -9.29 -7.86
C LEU A 61 0.25 -9.71 -7.09
N ARG A 62 1.03 -8.72 -6.64
CA ARG A 62 2.23 -8.99 -5.83
C ARG A 62 1.88 -9.64 -4.50
N PHE A 63 0.80 -9.19 -3.86
CA PHE A 63 0.34 -9.80 -2.62
C PHE A 63 -0.09 -11.26 -2.83
N VAL A 64 -0.74 -11.56 -3.94
CA VAL A 64 -1.12 -12.94 -4.27
C VAL A 64 0.12 -13.81 -4.44
N GLU A 65 1.12 -13.33 -5.17
CA GLU A 65 2.39 -14.03 -5.33
C GLU A 65 3.11 -14.22 -3.99
N MET A 66 3.16 -13.18 -3.18
CA MET A 66 3.76 -13.24 -1.84
C MET A 66 3.06 -14.27 -0.97
N ARG A 67 1.75 -14.31 -1.03
CA ARG A 67 0.96 -15.25 -0.24
C ARG A 67 1.28 -16.69 -0.62
N SER A 68 1.33 -17.00 -1.90
CA SER A 68 1.70 -18.33 -2.39
C SER A 68 3.08 -18.72 -1.89
N HIS A 69 4.05 -17.84 -2.06
CA HIS A 69 5.42 -18.06 -1.63
C HIS A 69 5.52 -18.24 -0.12
N TYR A 70 4.81 -17.40 0.63
CA TYR A 70 4.76 -17.48 2.08
C TYR A 70 4.20 -18.83 2.55
N LEU A 71 3.10 -19.27 1.95
CA LEU A 71 2.46 -20.53 2.33
C LEU A 71 3.35 -21.76 2.01
N GLU A 72 4.11 -21.69 0.94
CA GLU A 72 5.06 -22.76 0.57
C GLU A 72 6.18 -22.91 1.59
N HIS A 73 6.52 -21.85 2.31
CA HIS A 73 7.66 -21.84 3.23
C HIS A 73 7.27 -21.83 4.70
N LEU A 74 5.98 -22.02 5.00
CA LEU A 74 5.55 -22.13 6.38
C LEU A 74 6.05 -23.43 6.99
N PRO A 75 6.51 -23.41 8.26
CA PRO A 75 6.87 -24.63 8.94
C PRO A 75 5.68 -25.57 9.02
N SER A 76 5.91 -26.83 8.81
CA SER A 76 4.87 -27.85 9.02
C SER A 76 4.54 -27.91 10.51
N ALA A 77 3.28 -27.88 10.82
CA ALA A 77 2.84 -28.01 12.20
C ALA A 77 3.01 -29.44 12.71
#